data_2d8cdad3cbad44934bdeea2944fb185e
#
_entry.id   2d8cdad3cbad44934bdeea2944fb185e
#
_cell.length_a   1.000
_cell.length_b   1.000
_cell.length_c   1.000
_cell.angle_alpha   90.00
_cell.angle_beta   90.00
_cell.angle_gamma   90.00
#
_symmetry.space_group_name_H-M   'P 1'
#
loop_
_entity.id
_entity.type
_entity.pdbx_description
1 polymer ?
#
loop_
_entity_poly.entity_id
_entity_poly.type
_entity_poly.pdbx_seq_one_letter_code
_entity_poly.pdbx_strand_id
1 'polypeptide(L)'
;RDRDNTLSEDERKNLSGECDLIMSFLMYNDITGMSVLHRQASSKMTRPAISIRKTGSWTFGSPSVLMMFHRRSGTLDAELTAMNECMPHYYRITQGHGQGAELLMNAEAAFMQGNFSDAQILLEQTYSTIASNGQHNISLCCDFLAARLSLFQESVTFVKNPEVKYKELLSLHNMMWLNIFDSTYAYYYALTGMPEKIPALFKDHMLSTVSFLSPCRPMMEMIENQVFLSQKMYAKVIGRSETLLPFCEKMHYELVSLHVQIQTAAAYAMLGKHHDARQLLQKALGHAMPDGFLIPFVENYTYIKDVLGSINSITPEPFTDRILSLGSVYEQHCLRLSSRNSRPEILNVLNSREAEIAALITDRLSNREIAERLFLSEGTVKQSVSYTHLTLPTT
;
A
#
# COMPACT_ATOMS: atom_id res chain seq x y z
N ARG A 1 47.17 -15.75 -7.08
CA ARG A 1 47.45 -15.74 -5.61
C ARG A 1 48.10 -14.44 -5.13
N ASP A 2 48.69 -13.59 -5.98
CA ASP A 2 49.41 -12.39 -5.58
C ASP A 2 48.62 -11.06 -5.67
N ARG A 3 47.32 -11.10 -5.97
CA ARG A 3 46.45 -9.88 -6.02
C ARG A 3 45.86 -9.46 -4.68
N ASP A 4 45.87 -10.33 -3.67
CA ASP A 4 45.24 -10.06 -2.37
C ASP A 4 46.03 -9.22 -1.39
N ASN A 5 47.30 -8.90 -1.73
CA ASN A 5 48.20 -8.19 -0.80
C ASN A 5 48.26 -6.66 -1.02
N THR A 6 47.40 -6.11 -1.89
CA THR A 6 47.42 -4.68 -2.24
C THR A 6 46.40 -3.84 -1.46
N LEU A 7 45.43 -4.47 -0.77
CA LEU A 7 44.40 -3.76 -0.01
C LEU A 7 44.86 -3.44 1.42
N SER A 8 44.63 -2.21 1.86
CA SER A 8 44.82 -1.83 3.26
C SER A 8 43.89 -2.62 4.20
N GLU A 9 44.25 -2.66 5.49
CA GLU A 9 43.41 -3.33 6.49
C GLU A 9 42.00 -2.72 6.54
N ASP A 10 41.91 -1.39 6.44
CA ASP A 10 40.60 -0.68 6.41
C ASP A 10 39.77 -1.02 5.18
N GLU A 11 40.39 -1.13 4.01
CA GLU A 11 39.69 -1.56 2.79
C GLU A 11 39.14 -2.98 2.91
N ARG A 12 39.95 -3.90 3.50
CA ARG A 12 39.49 -5.28 3.75
C ARG A 12 38.32 -5.32 4.72
N LYS A 13 38.33 -4.53 5.81
CA LYS A 13 37.23 -4.40 6.75
C LYS A 13 35.96 -3.85 6.07
N ASN A 14 36.11 -2.78 5.28
CA ASN A 14 35.00 -2.21 4.53
C ASN A 14 34.42 -3.20 3.52
N LEU A 15 35.23 -3.92 2.76
CA LEU A 15 34.76 -4.96 1.84
C LEU A 15 34.06 -6.11 2.57
N SER A 16 34.58 -6.53 3.72
CA SER A 16 33.93 -7.54 4.56
C SER A 16 32.55 -7.06 5.04
N GLY A 17 32.43 -5.79 5.44
CA GLY A 17 31.16 -5.19 5.84
C GLY A 17 30.16 -5.07 4.67
N GLU A 18 30.66 -4.71 3.46
CA GLU A 18 29.83 -4.74 2.24
C GLU A 18 29.29 -6.15 1.95
N CYS A 19 30.11 -7.20 2.15
CA CYS A 19 29.66 -8.57 2.00
C CYS A 19 28.55 -8.91 3.01
N ASP A 20 28.71 -8.56 4.29
CA ASP A 20 27.64 -8.77 5.30
C ASP A 20 26.37 -8.03 4.91
N LEU A 21 26.49 -6.79 4.43
CA LEU A 21 25.34 -5.99 3.98
C LEU A 21 24.63 -6.64 2.78
N ILE A 22 25.38 -7.11 1.78
CA ILE A 22 24.81 -7.82 0.62
C ILE A 22 24.17 -9.14 1.07
N MET A 23 24.83 -9.88 1.95
CA MET A 23 24.31 -11.13 2.50
C MET A 23 23.01 -10.92 3.27
N SER A 24 22.81 -9.75 3.91
CA SER A 24 21.55 -9.43 4.59
C SER A 24 20.36 -9.43 3.63
N PHE A 25 20.53 -9.00 2.39
CA PHE A 25 19.47 -9.03 1.38
C PHE A 25 19.08 -10.44 0.94
N LEU A 26 19.97 -11.43 1.11
CA LEU A 26 19.64 -12.84 0.89
C LEU A 26 18.76 -13.44 1.99
N MET A 27 18.70 -12.80 3.17
CA MET A 27 17.71 -13.12 4.21
C MET A 27 16.30 -12.71 3.81
N TYR A 28 16.19 -11.90 2.78
CA TYR A 28 14.96 -11.47 2.12
C TYR A 28 14.08 -10.61 3.04
N ASN A 29 13.11 -11.20 3.73
CA ASN A 29 12.21 -10.53 4.68
C ASN A 29 12.44 -10.97 6.15
N ASP A 30 13.53 -11.67 6.44
CA ASP A 30 13.89 -12.04 7.80
C ASP A 30 14.61 -10.91 8.52
N ILE A 31 13.84 -9.96 9.05
CA ILE A 31 14.42 -8.80 9.74
C ILE A 31 15.26 -9.19 10.96
N THR A 32 14.93 -10.29 11.63
CA THR A 32 15.71 -10.78 12.76
C THR A 32 17.08 -11.26 12.30
N GLY A 33 17.15 -12.05 11.24
CA GLY A 33 18.41 -12.46 10.61
C GLY A 33 19.18 -11.30 9.99
N MET A 34 18.50 -10.40 9.28
CA MET A 34 19.08 -9.19 8.69
C MET A 34 19.70 -8.28 9.76
N SER A 35 19.07 -8.15 10.94
CA SER A 35 19.54 -7.34 12.06
C SER A 35 20.95 -7.73 12.50
N VAL A 36 21.25 -9.02 12.57
CA VAL A 36 22.59 -9.53 12.91
C VAL A 36 23.64 -9.04 11.88
N LEU A 37 23.33 -9.21 10.61
CA LEU A 37 24.24 -8.83 9.50
C LEU A 37 24.41 -7.31 9.38
N HIS A 38 23.37 -6.52 9.60
CA HIS A 38 23.44 -5.06 9.60
C HIS A 38 24.36 -4.54 10.72
N ARG A 39 24.27 -5.12 11.93
CA ARG A 39 25.16 -4.77 13.04
C ARG A 39 26.62 -5.18 12.76
N GLN A 40 26.83 -6.36 12.19
CA GLN A 40 28.16 -6.81 11.80
C GLN A 40 28.76 -5.91 10.71
N ALA A 41 28.02 -5.62 9.65
CA ALA A 41 28.44 -4.68 8.61
C ALA A 41 28.80 -3.32 9.20
N SER A 42 27.90 -2.78 10.04
CA SER A 42 28.09 -1.49 10.70
C SER A 42 29.35 -1.47 11.58
N SER A 43 29.69 -2.56 12.28
CA SER A 43 30.90 -2.62 13.11
C SER A 43 32.21 -2.64 12.31
N LYS A 44 32.19 -3.13 11.07
CA LYS A 44 33.36 -3.26 10.19
C LYS A 44 33.57 -2.03 9.32
N MET A 45 32.52 -1.36 8.88
CA MET A 45 32.56 -0.30 7.90
C MET A 45 32.89 1.06 8.51
N THR A 46 33.92 1.72 7.98
CA THR A 46 34.33 3.09 8.31
C THR A 46 33.82 4.12 7.30
N ARG A 47 33.38 3.68 6.13
CA ARG A 47 32.79 4.50 5.07
C ARG A 47 31.37 3.99 4.69
N PRO A 48 30.56 4.84 4.03
CA PRO A 48 29.28 4.40 3.47
C PRO A 48 29.45 3.27 2.45
N ALA A 49 28.40 2.43 2.37
CA ALA A 49 28.31 1.37 1.38
C ALA A 49 28.29 1.94 -0.05
N ILE A 50 28.99 1.27 -0.95
CA ILE A 50 28.99 1.59 -2.38
C ILE A 50 27.96 0.76 -3.15
N SER A 51 27.50 -0.35 -2.56
CA SER A 51 26.51 -1.27 -3.13
C SER A 51 25.09 -0.75 -3.05
N ILE A 52 24.80 0.26 -2.22
CA ILE A 52 23.45 0.76 -1.95
C ILE A 52 23.33 2.23 -2.36
N ARG A 53 22.27 2.55 -3.11
CA ARG A 53 21.93 3.93 -3.44
C ARG A 53 20.94 4.47 -2.39
N LYS A 54 21.24 5.63 -1.80
CA LYS A 54 20.39 6.30 -0.78
C LYS A 54 18.91 6.40 -1.15
N THR A 55 18.59 6.64 -2.42
CA THR A 55 17.24 6.80 -2.95
C THR A 55 16.69 5.55 -3.61
N GLY A 56 17.31 4.40 -3.35
CA GLY A 56 16.84 3.11 -3.87
C GLY A 56 15.50 2.70 -3.29
N SER A 57 14.93 1.63 -3.87
CA SER A 57 13.67 1.07 -3.38
C SER A 57 13.94 0.14 -2.20
N TRP A 58 13.49 0.53 -1.01
CA TRP A 58 13.75 -0.23 0.22
C TRP A 58 12.81 -1.43 0.37
N THR A 59 11.51 -1.28 0.03
CA THR A 59 10.49 -2.35 0.15
C THR A 59 10.33 -3.20 -1.09
N PHE A 60 11.25 -3.14 -2.05
CA PHE A 60 11.13 -3.80 -3.37
C PHE A 60 9.82 -3.47 -4.11
N GLY A 61 9.18 -2.35 -3.80
CA GLY A 61 7.91 -1.92 -4.39
C GLY A 61 6.67 -2.39 -3.63
N SER A 62 6.83 -3.01 -2.45
CA SER A 62 5.70 -3.24 -1.54
C SER A 62 5.15 -1.90 -1.04
N PRO A 63 3.82 -1.74 -0.93
CA PRO A 63 3.19 -0.54 -0.38
C PRO A 63 3.20 -0.50 1.16
N SER A 64 3.70 -1.54 1.82
CA SER A 64 3.72 -1.67 3.27
C SER A 64 5.00 -2.34 3.74
N VAL A 65 5.60 -1.80 4.79
CA VAL A 65 6.77 -2.37 5.46
C VAL A 65 6.37 -3.62 6.26
N LEU A 66 5.27 -3.54 7.00
CA LEU A 66 4.80 -4.65 7.82
C LEU A 66 4.40 -5.86 6.97
N MET A 67 3.71 -5.67 5.83
CA MET A 67 3.39 -6.75 4.91
C MET A 67 4.63 -7.45 4.36
N MET A 68 5.74 -6.71 4.22
CA MET A 68 7.00 -7.27 3.75
C MET A 68 7.71 -8.09 4.82
N PHE A 69 7.71 -7.64 6.08
CA PHE A 69 8.59 -8.19 7.12
C PHE A 69 7.89 -9.02 8.19
N HIS A 70 6.55 -9.03 8.27
CA HIS A 70 5.83 -9.92 9.19
C HIS A 70 5.74 -11.32 8.62
N ARG A 71 6.49 -12.26 9.25
CA ARG A 71 6.74 -13.60 8.70
C ARG A 71 5.91 -14.72 9.32
N ARG A 72 5.48 -14.56 10.56
CA ARG A 72 4.79 -15.62 11.29
C ARG A 72 3.87 -15.04 12.36
N SER A 73 2.70 -15.62 12.48
CA SER A 73 1.78 -15.32 13.59
C SER A 73 2.47 -15.46 14.96
N GLY A 74 2.27 -14.47 15.81
CA GLY A 74 2.82 -14.41 17.17
C GLY A 74 4.28 -13.93 17.24
N THR A 75 4.87 -13.42 16.15
CA THR A 75 6.27 -12.92 16.15
C THR A 75 6.40 -11.41 15.99
N LEU A 76 5.29 -10.68 15.95
CA LEU A 76 5.27 -9.24 15.68
C LEU A 76 6.21 -8.45 16.60
N ASP A 77 6.13 -8.65 17.92
CA ASP A 77 6.94 -7.89 18.88
C ASP A 77 8.45 -8.11 18.69
N ALA A 78 8.85 -9.36 18.38
CA ALA A 78 10.25 -9.68 18.10
C ALA A 78 10.73 -9.03 16.78
N GLU A 79 9.87 -8.99 15.75
CA GLU A 79 10.17 -8.37 14.46
C GLU A 79 10.25 -6.84 14.58
N LEU A 80 9.34 -6.20 15.32
CA LEU A 80 9.40 -4.76 15.61
C LEU A 80 10.67 -4.40 16.40
N THR A 81 11.01 -5.21 17.42
CA THR A 81 12.23 -5.02 18.19
C THR A 81 13.47 -5.12 17.29
N ALA A 82 13.57 -6.17 16.47
CA ALA A 82 14.69 -6.35 15.56
C ALA A 82 14.80 -5.22 14.55
N MET A 83 13.68 -4.73 14.01
CA MET A 83 13.63 -3.58 13.11
C MET A 83 14.15 -2.31 13.81
N ASN A 84 13.62 -1.98 14.98
CA ASN A 84 14.04 -0.80 15.74
C ASN A 84 15.53 -0.82 16.11
N GLU A 85 16.06 -1.98 16.48
CA GLU A 85 17.47 -2.13 16.84
C GLU A 85 18.42 -2.07 15.66
N CYS A 86 18.05 -2.61 14.50
CA CYS A 86 18.99 -2.72 13.37
C CYS A 86 19.02 -1.47 12.49
N MET A 87 17.92 -0.73 12.34
CA MET A 87 17.84 0.36 11.37
C MET A 87 18.83 1.51 11.64
N PRO A 88 19.15 1.93 12.88
CA PRO A 88 20.21 2.90 13.13
C PRO A 88 21.58 2.46 12.60
N HIS A 89 21.92 1.18 12.73
CA HIS A 89 23.15 0.60 12.18
C HIS A 89 23.15 0.60 10.66
N TYR A 90 22.02 0.25 10.06
CA TYR A 90 21.83 0.25 8.61
C TYR A 90 21.95 1.67 8.05
N TYR A 91 21.25 2.66 8.62
CA TYR A 91 21.30 4.05 8.16
C TYR A 91 22.70 4.64 8.17
N ARG A 92 23.49 4.32 9.18
CA ARG A 92 24.88 4.80 9.29
C ARG A 92 25.71 4.40 8.07
N ILE A 93 25.57 3.18 7.59
CA ILE A 93 26.40 2.65 6.49
C ILE A 93 25.75 2.84 5.11
N THR A 94 24.47 3.22 5.03
CA THR A 94 23.73 3.40 3.76
C THR A 94 23.30 4.83 3.49
N GLN A 95 23.83 5.80 4.26
CA GLN A 95 23.50 7.22 4.14
C GLN A 95 21.99 7.50 4.31
N GLY A 96 21.30 6.71 5.15
CA GLY A 96 19.89 6.86 5.44
C GLY A 96 18.94 6.23 4.40
N HIS A 97 19.40 5.27 3.59
CA HIS A 97 18.50 4.48 2.73
C HIS A 97 17.41 3.80 3.56
N GLY A 98 16.15 4.00 3.19
CA GLY A 98 14.99 3.47 3.91
C GLY A 98 14.71 4.14 5.26
N GLN A 99 15.29 5.30 5.56
CA GLN A 99 15.08 6.01 6.82
C GLN A 99 13.60 6.24 7.09
N GLY A 100 13.16 5.93 8.32
CA GLY A 100 11.77 5.99 8.77
C GLY A 100 11.02 4.67 8.63
N ALA A 101 11.63 3.62 8.08
CA ALA A 101 10.97 2.31 7.92
C ALA A 101 10.58 1.69 9.26
N GLU A 102 11.39 1.85 10.31
CA GLU A 102 11.08 1.36 11.66
C GLU A 102 9.88 2.08 12.27
N LEU A 103 9.79 3.40 12.12
CA LEU A 103 8.65 4.18 12.60
C LEU A 103 7.38 3.77 11.86
N LEU A 104 7.48 3.61 10.54
CA LEU A 104 6.36 3.21 9.71
C LEU A 104 5.88 1.79 10.05
N MET A 105 6.79 0.84 10.26
CA MET A 105 6.41 -0.53 10.64
C MET A 105 5.65 -0.55 11.97
N ASN A 106 6.11 0.24 12.96
CA ASN A 106 5.40 0.41 14.23
C ASN A 106 4.02 1.08 14.04
N ALA A 107 3.91 2.09 13.15
CA ALA A 107 2.64 2.73 12.83
C ALA A 107 1.65 1.76 12.17
N GLU A 108 2.13 0.94 11.23
CA GLU A 108 1.33 -0.09 10.57
C GLU A 108 0.88 -1.17 11.54
N ALA A 109 1.74 -1.60 12.48
CA ALA A 109 1.39 -2.55 13.52
C ALA A 109 0.30 -2.01 14.46
N ALA A 110 0.47 -0.77 14.95
CA ALA A 110 -0.54 -0.10 15.77
C ALA A 110 -1.87 0.02 15.04
N PHE A 111 -1.85 0.37 13.74
CA PHE A 111 -3.05 0.42 12.90
C PHE A 111 -3.72 -0.96 12.80
N MET A 112 -2.96 -2.03 12.51
CA MET A 112 -3.51 -3.39 12.39
C MET A 112 -4.18 -3.87 13.67
N GLN A 113 -3.69 -3.42 14.82
CA GLN A 113 -4.26 -3.71 16.14
C GLN A 113 -5.45 -2.81 16.53
N GLY A 114 -5.79 -1.81 15.69
CA GLY A 114 -6.86 -0.85 15.94
C GLY A 114 -6.48 0.30 16.89
N ASN A 115 -5.18 0.52 17.12
CA ASN A 115 -4.65 1.61 17.92
C ASN A 115 -4.41 2.86 17.03
N PHE A 116 -5.50 3.47 16.56
CA PHE A 116 -5.45 4.52 15.52
C PHE A 116 -4.71 5.79 15.94
N SER A 117 -4.80 6.18 17.22
CA SER A 117 -4.09 7.36 17.73
C SER A 117 -2.58 7.17 17.67
N ASP A 118 -2.08 6.02 18.11
CA ASP A 118 -0.65 5.71 18.07
C ASP A 118 -0.16 5.58 16.63
N ALA A 119 -0.97 4.92 15.77
CA ALA A 119 -0.68 4.80 14.35
C ALA A 119 -0.54 6.18 13.68
N GLN A 120 -1.42 7.14 13.99
CA GLN A 120 -1.36 8.48 13.45
C GLN A 120 -0.12 9.24 13.95
N ILE A 121 0.18 9.20 15.24
CA ILE A 121 1.35 9.87 15.81
C ILE A 121 2.64 9.36 15.15
N LEU A 122 2.80 8.03 15.05
CA LEU A 122 3.96 7.41 14.43
C LEU A 122 4.06 7.70 12.93
N LEU A 123 2.93 7.77 12.24
CA LEU A 123 2.86 8.15 10.82
C LEU A 123 3.32 9.59 10.61
N GLU A 124 2.87 10.54 11.43
CA GLU A 124 3.29 11.94 11.37
C GLU A 124 4.79 12.11 11.69
N GLN A 125 5.30 11.34 12.67
CA GLN A 125 6.74 11.29 12.95
C GLN A 125 7.53 10.74 11.75
N THR A 126 6.99 9.71 11.07
CA THR A 126 7.63 9.17 9.87
C THR A 126 7.68 10.22 8.77
N TYR A 127 6.56 10.90 8.45
CA TYR A 127 6.56 11.98 7.46
C TYR A 127 7.56 13.09 7.79
N SER A 128 7.65 13.49 9.06
CA SER A 128 8.61 14.50 9.51
C SER A 128 10.06 14.03 9.31
N THR A 129 10.35 12.78 9.60
CA THR A 129 11.68 12.16 9.46
C THR A 129 12.13 12.10 8.00
N ILE A 130 11.23 11.81 7.06
CA ILE A 130 11.55 11.63 5.64
C ILE A 130 11.48 12.92 4.82
N ALA A 131 10.91 14.00 5.35
CA ALA A 131 10.62 15.25 4.62
C ALA A 131 11.84 15.85 3.89
N SER A 132 13.05 15.70 4.45
CA SER A 132 14.30 16.25 3.89
C SER A 132 15.19 15.22 3.20
N ASN A 133 14.80 13.93 3.17
CA ASN A 133 15.73 12.83 2.87
C ASN A 133 15.52 12.17 1.51
N GLY A 134 14.50 12.55 0.72
CA GLY A 134 14.20 11.98 -0.60
C GLY A 134 13.82 10.50 -0.55
N GLN A 135 13.20 10.05 0.55
CA GLN A 135 12.76 8.65 0.74
C GLN A 135 11.39 8.42 0.10
N HIS A 136 11.31 8.54 -1.25
CA HIS A 136 10.04 8.41 -1.98
C HIS A 136 9.32 7.08 -1.72
N ASN A 137 10.08 5.98 -1.59
CA ASN A 137 9.48 4.67 -1.31
C ASN A 137 8.77 4.64 0.05
N ILE A 138 9.44 5.11 1.12
CA ILE A 138 8.81 5.16 2.46
C ILE A 138 7.63 6.15 2.46
N SER A 139 7.76 7.30 1.78
CA SER A 139 6.65 8.26 1.63
C SER A 139 5.41 7.63 1.00
N LEU A 140 5.58 6.79 -0.03
CA LEU A 140 4.46 6.09 -0.68
C LEU A 140 3.84 5.01 0.23
N CYS A 141 4.66 4.33 1.04
CA CYS A 141 4.13 3.41 2.06
C CYS A 141 3.36 4.17 3.16
N CYS A 142 3.83 5.37 3.56
CA CYS A 142 3.08 6.25 4.47
C CYS A 142 1.72 6.63 3.86
N ASP A 143 1.66 6.94 2.57
CA ASP A 143 0.40 7.27 1.90
C ASP A 143 -0.57 6.07 1.88
N PHE A 144 -0.06 4.85 1.72
CA PHE A 144 -0.89 3.64 1.79
C PHE A 144 -1.50 3.44 3.19
N LEU A 145 -0.72 3.66 4.25
CA LEU A 145 -1.24 3.64 5.62
C LEU A 145 -2.22 4.80 5.85
N ALA A 146 -1.88 6.02 5.43
CA ALA A 146 -2.74 7.20 5.57
C ALA A 146 -4.10 7.01 4.90
N ALA A 147 -4.13 6.42 3.69
CA ALA A 147 -5.35 6.10 2.98
C ALA A 147 -6.26 5.19 3.80
N ARG A 148 -5.71 4.11 4.37
CA ARG A 148 -6.46 3.15 5.19
C ARG A 148 -6.92 3.78 6.52
N LEU A 149 -6.03 4.51 7.19
CA LEU A 149 -6.34 5.19 8.46
C LEU A 149 -7.45 6.24 8.29
N SER A 150 -7.49 6.95 7.13
CA SER A 150 -8.51 7.96 6.85
C SER A 150 -9.93 7.39 6.80
N LEU A 151 -10.10 6.09 6.56
CA LEU A 151 -11.41 5.43 6.57
C LEU A 151 -11.99 5.29 7.97
N PHE A 152 -11.15 5.37 9.01
CA PHE A 152 -11.57 5.33 10.42
C PHE A 152 -11.75 6.74 11.00
N GLN A 153 -11.22 7.77 10.35
CA GLN A 153 -11.26 9.17 10.80
C GLN A 153 -12.28 10.03 10.04
N GLU A 154 -13.14 9.43 9.20
CA GLU A 154 -14.07 10.12 8.30
C GLU A 154 -13.39 11.17 7.39
N SER A 155 -12.09 11.06 7.17
CA SER A 155 -11.34 11.95 6.30
C SER A 155 -11.55 11.57 4.83
N VAL A 156 -11.80 12.57 3.99
CA VAL A 156 -11.96 12.36 2.53
C VAL A 156 -10.62 12.46 1.81
N THR A 157 -9.67 13.20 2.37
CA THR A 157 -8.38 13.50 1.73
C THR A 157 -7.22 13.04 2.58
N PHE A 158 -6.52 12.00 2.17
CA PHE A 158 -5.30 11.52 2.81
C PHE A 158 -4.02 12.04 2.13
N VAL A 159 -4.07 12.36 0.84
CA VAL A 159 -2.99 13.05 0.10
C VAL A 159 -3.47 14.43 -0.29
N LYS A 160 -2.75 15.48 0.14
CA LYS A 160 -3.17 16.87 -0.04
C LYS A 160 -3.35 17.27 -1.51
N ASN A 161 -2.54 16.76 -2.42
CA ASN A 161 -2.59 17.07 -3.84
C ASN A 161 -2.18 15.82 -4.66
N PRO A 162 -3.09 14.85 -4.85
CA PRO A 162 -2.74 13.59 -5.51
C PRO A 162 -2.25 13.78 -6.94
N GLU A 163 -2.81 14.72 -7.69
CA GLU A 163 -2.39 15.00 -9.06
C GLU A 163 -0.98 15.60 -9.14
N VAL A 164 -0.63 16.47 -8.18
CA VAL A 164 0.72 17.03 -8.10
C VAL A 164 1.72 15.94 -7.78
N LYS A 165 1.41 15.08 -6.79
CA LYS A 165 2.27 13.95 -6.43
C LYS A 165 2.42 12.96 -7.58
N TYR A 166 1.35 12.66 -8.31
CA TYR A 166 1.41 11.80 -9.50
C TYR A 166 2.34 12.37 -10.56
N LYS A 167 2.21 13.67 -10.88
CA LYS A 167 3.08 14.35 -11.86
C LYS A 167 4.56 14.36 -11.42
N GLU A 168 4.81 14.59 -10.13
CA GLU A 168 6.15 14.50 -9.56
C GLU A 168 6.73 13.08 -9.76
N LEU A 169 6.01 12.05 -9.35
CA LEU A 169 6.42 10.65 -9.51
C LEU A 169 6.67 10.28 -10.98
N LEU A 170 5.83 10.78 -11.88
CA LEU A 170 5.98 10.57 -13.33
C LEU A 170 7.30 11.19 -13.83
N SER A 171 7.67 12.40 -13.34
CA SER A 171 8.91 13.08 -13.71
C SER A 171 10.18 12.34 -13.25
N LEU A 172 10.07 11.51 -12.23
CA LEU A 172 11.17 10.68 -11.72
C LEU A 172 11.44 9.42 -12.56
N HIS A 173 10.59 9.15 -13.56
CA HIS A 173 10.72 8.00 -14.48
C HIS A 173 10.86 6.65 -13.76
N ASN A 174 10.23 6.50 -12.59
CA ASN A 174 10.25 5.28 -11.81
C ASN A 174 8.85 4.63 -11.76
N MET A 175 8.62 3.68 -12.67
CA MET A 175 7.34 2.99 -12.80
C MET A 175 6.94 2.24 -11.52
N MET A 176 7.90 1.77 -10.73
CA MET A 176 7.60 1.08 -9.47
C MET A 176 6.92 2.01 -8.47
N TRP A 177 7.34 3.27 -8.38
CA TRP A 177 6.69 4.25 -7.50
C TRP A 177 5.29 4.62 -7.98
N LEU A 178 5.08 4.73 -9.29
CA LEU A 178 3.74 4.90 -9.86
C LEU A 178 2.82 3.71 -9.53
N ASN A 179 3.36 2.49 -9.61
CA ASN A 179 2.59 1.29 -9.27
C ASN A 179 2.19 1.26 -7.77
N ILE A 180 3.07 1.72 -6.85
CA ILE A 180 2.72 1.84 -5.43
C ILE A 180 1.64 2.92 -5.25
N PHE A 181 1.78 4.05 -5.92
CA PHE A 181 0.77 5.11 -5.89
C PHE A 181 -0.58 4.59 -6.39
N ASP A 182 -0.63 3.97 -7.54
CA ASP A 182 -1.86 3.40 -8.11
C ASP A 182 -2.45 2.31 -7.22
N SER A 183 -1.61 1.48 -6.57
CA SER A 183 -2.06 0.45 -5.63
C SER A 183 -2.76 1.05 -4.41
N THR A 184 -2.29 2.19 -3.91
CA THR A 184 -2.90 2.92 -2.79
C THR A 184 -4.32 3.36 -3.13
N TYR A 185 -4.50 3.99 -4.29
CA TYR A 185 -5.83 4.44 -4.74
C TYR A 185 -6.73 3.28 -5.14
N ALA A 186 -6.18 2.22 -5.74
CA ALA A 186 -6.95 1.02 -6.08
C ALA A 186 -7.54 0.37 -4.82
N TYR A 187 -6.72 0.22 -3.77
CA TYR A 187 -7.17 -0.36 -2.50
C TYR A 187 -8.22 0.53 -1.81
N TYR A 188 -7.94 1.84 -1.73
CA TYR A 188 -8.86 2.81 -1.13
C TYR A 188 -10.23 2.83 -1.80
N TYR A 189 -10.26 2.92 -3.14
CA TYR A 189 -11.53 2.97 -3.88
C TYR A 189 -12.26 1.62 -3.89
N ALA A 190 -11.54 0.51 -3.83
CA ALA A 190 -12.16 -0.81 -3.66
C ALA A 190 -12.84 -0.95 -2.30
N LEU A 191 -12.19 -0.50 -1.21
CA LEU A 191 -12.73 -0.52 0.15
C LEU A 191 -13.96 0.40 0.32
N THR A 192 -13.95 1.54 -0.36
CA THR A 192 -15.05 2.53 -0.27
C THR A 192 -16.18 2.28 -1.27
N GLY A 193 -16.11 1.20 -2.06
CA GLY A 193 -17.15 0.86 -3.02
C GLY A 193 -17.29 1.82 -4.20
N MET A 194 -16.16 2.40 -4.65
CA MET A 194 -16.08 3.32 -5.80
C MET A 194 -15.25 2.71 -6.95
N PRO A 195 -15.67 1.58 -7.54
CA PRO A 195 -14.86 0.86 -8.52
C PRO A 195 -14.60 1.65 -9.82
N GLU A 196 -15.42 2.65 -10.13
CA GLU A 196 -15.23 3.53 -11.29
C GLU A 196 -13.99 4.43 -11.17
N LYS A 197 -13.55 4.75 -9.92
CA LYS A 197 -12.38 5.59 -9.64
C LYS A 197 -11.07 4.83 -9.54
N ILE A 198 -11.11 3.50 -9.59
CA ILE A 198 -9.92 2.66 -9.50
C ILE A 198 -8.99 2.94 -10.68
N PRO A 199 -7.67 3.14 -10.45
CA PRO A 199 -6.69 3.32 -11.52
C PRO A 199 -6.72 2.18 -12.55
N ALA A 200 -6.52 2.52 -13.83
CA ALA A 200 -6.68 1.59 -14.95
C ALA A 200 -5.87 0.30 -14.80
N LEU A 201 -4.64 0.37 -14.27
CA LEU A 201 -3.79 -0.78 -14.02
C LEU A 201 -4.52 -1.90 -13.25
N PHE A 202 -5.27 -1.53 -12.22
CA PHE A 202 -6.02 -2.45 -11.36
C PHE A 202 -7.46 -2.67 -11.86
N LYS A 203 -8.11 -1.61 -12.34
CA LYS A 203 -9.49 -1.65 -12.83
C LYS A 203 -9.67 -2.61 -14.00
N ASP A 204 -8.70 -2.58 -14.93
CA ASP A 204 -8.72 -3.36 -16.16
C ASP A 204 -7.90 -4.66 -16.05
N HIS A 205 -7.44 -4.99 -14.81
CA HIS A 205 -6.72 -6.23 -14.48
C HIS A 205 -5.44 -6.44 -15.28
N MET A 206 -4.66 -5.37 -15.45
CA MET A 206 -3.45 -5.37 -16.26
C MET A 206 -2.16 -5.71 -15.47
N LEU A 207 -2.24 -6.25 -14.24
CA LEU A 207 -1.05 -6.59 -13.45
C LEU A 207 -0.09 -7.55 -14.16
N SER A 208 -0.60 -8.43 -15.02
CA SER A 208 0.22 -9.36 -15.81
C SER A 208 1.04 -8.68 -16.90
N THR A 209 0.65 -7.46 -17.32
CA THR A 209 1.35 -6.69 -18.37
C THR A 209 2.49 -5.84 -17.83
N VAL A 210 2.57 -5.69 -16.50
CA VAL A 210 3.57 -4.86 -15.83
C VAL A 210 4.62 -5.74 -15.15
N SER A 211 5.89 -5.34 -15.29
CA SER A 211 6.99 -6.00 -14.59
C SER A 211 7.08 -5.47 -13.17
N PHE A 212 6.73 -6.31 -12.19
CA PHE A 212 6.97 -6.06 -10.78
C PHE A 212 8.22 -6.81 -10.32
N LEU A 213 8.88 -6.26 -9.30
CA LEU A 213 9.86 -7.05 -8.57
C LEU A 213 9.14 -8.21 -7.87
N SER A 214 9.71 -9.42 -7.97
CA SER A 214 9.08 -10.64 -7.42
C SER A 214 8.61 -10.49 -5.95
N PRO A 215 9.35 -9.78 -5.07
CA PRO A 215 8.93 -9.60 -3.68
C PRO A 215 7.61 -8.87 -3.47
N CYS A 216 7.29 -7.84 -4.28
CA CYS A 216 6.08 -7.06 -4.05
C CYS A 216 4.83 -7.64 -4.74
N ARG A 217 5.01 -8.59 -5.65
CA ARG A 217 3.90 -9.14 -6.45
C ARG A 217 2.74 -9.68 -5.61
N PRO A 218 2.96 -10.44 -4.51
CA PRO A 218 1.87 -10.93 -3.67
C PRO A 218 1.02 -9.80 -3.06
N MET A 219 1.65 -8.68 -2.69
CA MET A 219 0.94 -7.51 -2.17
C MET A 219 0.07 -6.86 -3.23
N MET A 220 0.58 -6.73 -4.47
CA MET A 220 -0.17 -6.20 -5.60
C MET A 220 -1.36 -7.10 -5.97
N GLU A 221 -1.16 -8.42 -5.96
CA GLU A 221 -2.22 -9.40 -6.22
C GLU A 221 -3.28 -9.42 -5.10
N MET A 222 -2.89 -9.23 -3.85
CA MET A 222 -3.80 -9.05 -2.71
C MET A 222 -4.65 -7.77 -2.85
N ILE A 223 -4.03 -6.66 -3.29
CA ILE A 223 -4.76 -5.41 -3.58
C ILE A 223 -5.74 -5.61 -4.72
N GLU A 224 -5.34 -6.29 -5.80
CA GLU A 224 -6.25 -6.59 -6.91
C GLU A 224 -7.38 -7.55 -6.50
N ASN A 225 -7.17 -8.45 -5.53
CA ASN A 225 -8.25 -9.24 -4.95
C ASN A 225 -9.33 -8.35 -4.31
N GLN A 226 -8.94 -7.26 -3.64
CA GLN A 226 -9.90 -6.29 -3.09
C GLN A 226 -10.67 -5.59 -4.23
N VAL A 227 -10.01 -5.31 -5.33
CA VAL A 227 -10.66 -4.77 -6.54
C VAL A 227 -11.64 -5.81 -7.11
N PHE A 228 -11.26 -7.08 -7.23
CA PHE A 228 -12.18 -8.14 -7.67
C PHE A 228 -13.42 -8.26 -6.76
N LEU A 229 -13.25 -8.15 -5.43
CA LEU A 229 -14.38 -8.16 -4.50
C LEU A 229 -15.32 -6.98 -4.77
N SER A 230 -14.80 -5.77 -4.92
CA SER A 230 -15.59 -4.56 -5.20
C SER A 230 -16.33 -4.63 -6.54
N GLN A 231 -15.77 -5.34 -7.52
CA GLN A 231 -16.36 -5.59 -8.84
C GLN A 231 -17.20 -6.87 -8.90
N LYS A 232 -17.41 -7.55 -7.75
CA LYS A 232 -18.19 -8.80 -7.64
C LYS A 232 -17.61 -9.99 -8.44
N MET A 233 -16.32 -9.96 -8.70
CA MET A 233 -15.60 -11.02 -9.44
C MET A 233 -15.12 -12.15 -8.50
N TYR A 234 -15.98 -12.65 -7.65
CA TYR A 234 -15.69 -13.58 -6.56
C TYR A 234 -14.92 -14.85 -6.99
N ALA A 235 -15.29 -15.41 -8.14
CA ALA A 235 -14.62 -16.60 -8.67
C ALA A 235 -13.11 -16.35 -8.98
N LYS A 236 -12.75 -15.11 -9.38
CA LYS A 236 -11.35 -14.75 -9.62
C LYS A 236 -10.55 -14.70 -8.33
N VAL A 237 -11.14 -14.19 -7.23
CA VAL A 237 -10.50 -14.19 -5.91
C VAL A 237 -10.20 -15.62 -5.47
N ILE A 238 -11.16 -16.52 -5.58
CA ILE A 238 -11.01 -17.93 -5.21
C ILE A 238 -9.93 -18.60 -6.06
N GLY A 239 -10.01 -18.49 -7.40
CA GLY A 239 -9.02 -19.10 -8.29
C GLY A 239 -7.59 -18.58 -8.04
N ARG A 240 -7.43 -17.28 -7.75
CA ARG A 240 -6.12 -16.72 -7.42
C ARG A 240 -5.58 -17.25 -6.09
N SER A 241 -6.43 -17.45 -5.09
CA SER A 241 -6.00 -17.93 -3.77
C SER A 241 -5.29 -19.30 -3.83
N GLU A 242 -5.63 -20.15 -4.81
CA GLU A 242 -5.02 -21.48 -4.99
C GLU A 242 -3.50 -21.40 -5.27
N THR A 243 -3.03 -20.31 -5.87
CA THR A 243 -1.60 -20.11 -6.18
C THR A 243 -0.96 -19.12 -5.22
N LEU A 244 -1.69 -18.07 -4.80
CA LEU A 244 -1.17 -16.99 -3.99
C LEU A 244 -0.93 -17.42 -2.53
N LEU A 245 -1.83 -18.21 -1.92
CA LEU A 245 -1.64 -18.68 -0.54
C LEU A 245 -0.40 -19.58 -0.39
N PRO A 246 -0.18 -20.63 -1.23
CA PRO A 246 1.04 -21.42 -1.16
C PRO A 246 2.31 -20.58 -1.41
N PHE A 247 2.23 -19.56 -2.26
CA PHE A 247 3.35 -18.66 -2.49
C PHE A 247 3.65 -17.82 -1.25
N CYS A 248 2.63 -17.23 -0.61
CA CYS A 248 2.79 -16.46 0.64
C CYS A 248 3.38 -17.32 1.76
N GLU A 249 2.92 -18.57 1.90
CA GLU A 249 3.46 -19.52 2.87
C GLU A 249 4.95 -19.80 2.64
N LYS A 250 5.34 -20.10 1.39
CA LYS A 250 6.73 -20.36 1.00
C LYS A 250 7.64 -19.14 1.23
N MET A 251 7.12 -17.94 1.01
CA MET A 251 7.86 -16.68 1.16
C MET A 251 7.74 -16.08 2.56
N HIS A 252 6.98 -16.70 3.45
CA HIS A 252 6.70 -16.20 4.80
C HIS A 252 6.09 -14.78 4.78
N TYR A 253 5.05 -14.55 3.97
CA TYR A 253 4.26 -13.33 3.96
C TYR A 253 2.98 -13.52 4.76
N GLU A 254 3.10 -13.58 6.10
CA GLU A 254 1.99 -13.95 6.99
C GLU A 254 0.82 -12.96 6.90
N LEU A 255 1.10 -11.64 6.95
CA LEU A 255 0.05 -10.63 6.88
C LEU A 255 -0.65 -10.62 5.51
N VAL A 256 0.08 -10.83 4.41
CA VAL A 256 -0.52 -10.94 3.07
C VAL A 256 -1.39 -12.20 2.98
N SER A 257 -0.89 -13.33 3.51
CA SER A 257 -1.65 -14.59 3.59
C SER A 257 -2.95 -14.40 4.36
N LEU A 258 -2.91 -13.70 5.49
CA LEU A 258 -4.09 -13.37 6.30
C LEU A 258 -5.12 -12.58 5.50
N HIS A 259 -4.72 -11.51 4.81
CA HIS A 259 -5.61 -10.74 3.92
C HIS A 259 -6.23 -11.63 2.84
N VAL A 260 -5.43 -12.45 2.16
CA VAL A 260 -5.91 -13.32 1.07
C VAL A 260 -6.90 -14.37 1.60
N GLN A 261 -6.66 -14.96 2.78
CA GLN A 261 -7.60 -15.90 3.41
C GLN A 261 -8.96 -15.23 3.68
N ILE A 262 -8.95 -14.02 4.22
CA ILE A 262 -10.17 -13.26 4.52
C ILE A 262 -10.90 -12.84 3.23
N GLN A 263 -10.17 -12.37 2.21
CA GLN A 263 -10.74 -12.03 0.91
C GLN A 263 -11.36 -13.25 0.22
N THR A 264 -10.72 -14.41 0.34
CA THR A 264 -11.26 -15.66 -0.20
C THR A 264 -12.51 -16.11 0.56
N ALA A 265 -12.50 -15.98 1.89
CA ALA A 265 -13.69 -16.24 2.70
C ALA A 265 -14.84 -15.29 2.35
N ALA A 266 -14.55 -14.01 2.12
CA ALA A 266 -15.51 -13.03 1.63
C ALA A 266 -16.12 -13.45 0.28
N ALA A 267 -15.30 -13.90 -0.65
CA ALA A 267 -15.77 -14.40 -1.95
C ALA A 267 -16.66 -15.64 -1.80
N TYR A 268 -16.30 -16.61 -0.93
CA TYR A 268 -17.16 -17.77 -0.65
C TYR A 268 -18.47 -17.37 0.01
N ALA A 269 -18.46 -16.45 0.98
CA ALA A 269 -19.68 -15.95 1.62
C ALA A 269 -20.65 -15.34 0.60
N MET A 270 -20.14 -14.50 -0.30
CA MET A 270 -20.93 -13.86 -1.35
C MET A 270 -21.46 -14.83 -2.40
N LEU A 271 -20.86 -15.99 -2.57
CA LEU A 271 -21.37 -17.09 -3.41
C LEU A 271 -22.28 -18.07 -2.67
N GLY A 272 -22.65 -17.78 -1.40
CA GLY A 272 -23.48 -18.66 -0.58
C GLY A 272 -22.77 -19.91 -0.04
N LYS A 273 -21.44 -20.03 -0.22
CA LYS A 273 -20.63 -21.14 0.28
C LYS A 273 -20.20 -20.89 1.73
N HIS A 274 -21.18 -20.77 2.63
CA HIS A 274 -20.95 -20.37 4.03
C HIS A 274 -20.09 -21.34 4.82
N HIS A 275 -20.08 -22.63 4.47
CA HIS A 275 -19.22 -23.62 5.12
C HIS A 275 -17.73 -23.33 4.84
N ASP A 276 -17.38 -23.14 3.58
CA ASP A 276 -15.99 -22.84 3.16
C ASP A 276 -15.52 -21.50 3.72
N ALA A 277 -16.40 -20.48 3.69
CA ALA A 277 -16.14 -19.18 4.29
C ALA A 277 -15.85 -19.28 5.79
N ARG A 278 -16.64 -20.08 6.53
CA ARG A 278 -16.45 -20.29 7.97
C ARG A 278 -15.12 -20.95 8.28
N GLN A 279 -14.75 -22.01 7.57
CA GLN A 279 -13.47 -22.70 7.78
C GLN A 279 -12.27 -21.77 7.60
N LEU A 280 -12.29 -20.97 6.53
CA LEU A 280 -11.22 -20.00 6.27
C LEU A 280 -11.17 -18.89 7.33
N LEU A 281 -12.33 -18.35 7.74
CA LEU A 281 -12.38 -17.32 8.77
C LEU A 281 -11.90 -17.83 10.12
N GLN A 282 -12.24 -19.06 10.51
CA GLN A 282 -11.74 -19.68 11.74
C GLN A 282 -10.21 -19.84 11.72
N LYS A 283 -9.65 -20.27 10.58
CA LYS A 283 -8.20 -20.33 10.39
C LYS A 283 -7.58 -18.94 10.47
N ALA A 284 -8.14 -17.95 9.78
CA ALA A 284 -7.66 -16.57 9.78
C ALA A 284 -7.70 -15.93 11.20
N LEU A 285 -8.76 -16.17 11.96
CA LEU A 285 -8.86 -15.70 13.35
C LEU A 285 -7.75 -16.29 14.23
N GLY A 286 -7.45 -17.59 14.10
CA GLY A 286 -6.36 -18.23 14.83
C GLY A 286 -4.98 -17.66 14.49
N HIS A 287 -4.76 -17.25 13.25
CA HIS A 287 -3.52 -16.61 12.79
C HIS A 287 -3.40 -15.14 13.22
N ALA A 288 -4.50 -14.40 13.26
CA ALA A 288 -4.50 -12.97 13.58
C ALA A 288 -4.44 -12.67 15.09
N MET A 289 -5.04 -13.54 15.90
CA MET A 289 -5.23 -13.32 17.33
C MET A 289 -3.91 -13.14 18.12
N PRO A 290 -2.84 -13.92 17.88
CA PRO A 290 -1.58 -13.77 18.65
C PRO A 290 -0.94 -12.37 18.51
N ASP A 291 -1.08 -11.72 17.33
CA ASP A 291 -0.54 -10.39 17.05
C ASP A 291 -1.60 -9.28 17.18
N GLY A 292 -2.85 -9.63 17.44
CA GLY A 292 -3.96 -8.70 17.63
C GLY A 292 -4.44 -8.01 16.35
N PHE A 293 -4.27 -8.61 15.16
CA PHE A 293 -4.60 -8.01 13.88
C PHE A 293 -6.09 -8.01 13.57
N LEU A 294 -6.78 -6.91 13.86
CA LEU A 294 -8.21 -6.71 13.63
C LEU A 294 -8.54 -6.24 12.20
N ILE A 295 -7.69 -5.35 11.67
CA ILE A 295 -8.02 -4.55 10.48
C ILE A 295 -8.29 -5.37 9.23
N PRO A 296 -7.60 -6.47 8.91
CA PRO A 296 -7.92 -7.28 7.73
C PRO A 296 -9.36 -7.78 7.69
N PHE A 297 -9.93 -8.10 8.87
CA PHE A 297 -11.35 -8.49 9.00
C PHE A 297 -12.28 -7.28 8.87
N VAL A 298 -11.92 -6.16 9.51
CA VAL A 298 -12.71 -4.93 9.50
C VAL A 298 -12.86 -4.37 8.10
N GLU A 299 -11.78 -4.33 7.32
CA GLU A 299 -11.80 -3.88 5.91
C GLU A 299 -12.67 -4.75 5.00
N ASN A 300 -12.91 -6.00 5.37
CA ASN A 300 -13.77 -6.93 4.65
C ASN A 300 -15.13 -7.19 5.33
N TYR A 301 -15.44 -6.44 6.39
CA TYR A 301 -16.60 -6.65 7.25
C TYR A 301 -17.91 -6.80 6.49
N THR A 302 -18.17 -5.93 5.52
CA THR A 302 -19.39 -5.96 4.68
C THR A 302 -19.66 -7.34 4.06
N TYR A 303 -18.61 -8.08 3.71
CA TYR A 303 -18.75 -9.39 3.06
C TYR A 303 -18.82 -10.56 4.04
N ILE A 304 -18.25 -10.41 5.26
CA ILE A 304 -18.02 -11.54 6.18
C ILE A 304 -18.81 -11.44 7.50
N LYS A 305 -19.53 -10.33 7.75
CA LYS A 305 -20.20 -10.05 9.03
C LYS A 305 -21.15 -11.16 9.49
N ASP A 306 -21.96 -11.72 8.59
CA ASP A 306 -22.93 -12.75 8.94
C ASP A 306 -22.24 -14.06 9.33
N VAL A 307 -21.17 -14.42 8.62
CA VAL A 307 -20.36 -15.61 8.93
C VAL A 307 -19.61 -15.42 10.24
N LEU A 308 -18.97 -14.26 10.47
CA LEU A 308 -18.32 -13.92 11.73
C LEU A 308 -19.30 -13.94 12.91
N GLY A 309 -20.47 -13.32 12.75
CA GLY A 309 -21.52 -13.34 13.77
C GLY A 309 -21.96 -14.75 14.12
N SER A 310 -22.06 -15.64 13.11
CA SER A 310 -22.39 -17.05 13.34
C SER A 310 -21.28 -17.84 14.03
N ILE A 311 -20.01 -17.52 13.77
CA ILE A 311 -18.85 -18.11 14.50
C ILE A 311 -18.90 -17.67 15.96
N ASN A 312 -19.05 -16.37 16.19
CA ASN A 312 -19.04 -15.77 17.52
C ASN A 312 -20.21 -16.23 18.39
N SER A 313 -21.39 -16.47 17.79
CA SER A 313 -22.56 -17.00 18.53
C SER A 313 -22.37 -18.43 19.02
N ILE A 314 -21.49 -19.22 18.38
CA ILE A 314 -21.17 -20.60 18.79
C ILE A 314 -20.02 -20.62 19.79
N THR A 315 -18.99 -19.80 19.53
CA THR A 315 -17.78 -19.71 20.37
C THR A 315 -17.48 -18.21 20.55
N PRO A 316 -18.08 -17.57 21.57
CA PRO A 316 -17.83 -16.14 21.84
C PRO A 316 -16.35 -15.90 22.20
N GLU A 317 -15.73 -14.93 21.49
CA GLU A 317 -14.35 -14.54 21.69
C GLU A 317 -14.22 -13.01 21.73
N PRO A 318 -13.59 -12.42 22.76
CA PRO A 318 -13.43 -10.95 22.87
C PRO A 318 -12.77 -10.33 21.62
N PHE A 319 -11.87 -11.06 20.97
CA PHE A 319 -11.21 -10.63 19.75
C PHE A 319 -12.22 -10.50 18.59
N THR A 320 -13.11 -11.47 18.42
CA THR A 320 -14.17 -11.45 17.42
C THR A 320 -15.21 -10.36 17.71
N ASP A 321 -15.57 -10.15 18.99
CA ASP A 321 -16.46 -9.05 19.41
C ASP A 321 -15.89 -7.68 19.03
N ARG A 322 -14.57 -7.48 19.20
CA ARG A 322 -13.90 -6.24 18.78
C ARG A 322 -13.95 -6.06 17.27
N ILE A 323 -13.74 -7.12 16.48
CA ILE A 323 -13.87 -7.08 15.01
C ILE A 323 -15.28 -6.68 14.60
N LEU A 324 -16.32 -7.31 15.17
CA LEU A 324 -17.72 -7.03 14.85
C LEU A 324 -18.11 -5.59 15.20
N SER A 325 -17.70 -5.11 16.38
CA SER A 325 -17.97 -3.75 16.83
C SER A 325 -17.29 -2.71 15.92
N LEU A 326 -15.98 -2.86 15.69
CA LEU A 326 -15.20 -1.93 14.87
C LEU A 326 -15.65 -1.98 13.40
N GLY A 327 -15.96 -3.19 12.89
CA GLY A 327 -16.42 -3.39 11.52
C GLY A 327 -17.75 -2.70 11.23
N SER A 328 -18.68 -2.71 12.21
CA SER A 328 -19.96 -2.00 12.07
C SER A 328 -19.78 -0.48 11.93
N VAL A 329 -18.86 0.11 12.70
CA VAL A 329 -18.53 1.54 12.62
C VAL A 329 -17.85 1.85 11.28
N TYR A 330 -16.87 1.03 10.89
CA TYR A 330 -16.15 1.17 9.63
C TYR A 330 -17.06 1.11 8.41
N GLU A 331 -18.01 0.15 8.36
CA GLU A 331 -18.98 0.02 7.27
C GLU A 331 -19.81 1.30 7.11
N GLN A 332 -20.26 1.89 8.23
CA GLN A 332 -21.01 3.15 8.20
C GLN A 332 -20.15 4.33 7.67
N HIS A 333 -18.87 4.38 8.03
CA HIS A 333 -17.94 5.40 7.52
C HIS A 333 -17.75 5.27 6.01
N CYS A 334 -17.49 4.06 5.51
CA CYS A 334 -17.35 3.82 4.08
C CYS A 334 -18.60 4.20 3.29
N LEU A 335 -19.80 3.86 3.79
CA LEU A 335 -21.08 4.24 3.17
C LEU A 335 -21.26 5.77 3.10
N ARG A 336 -20.90 6.51 4.16
CA ARG A 336 -20.95 7.99 4.15
C ARG A 336 -19.99 8.59 3.13
N LEU A 337 -18.75 8.05 3.03
CA LEU A 337 -17.77 8.50 2.06
C LEU A 337 -18.25 8.24 0.63
N SER A 338 -18.76 7.06 0.35
CA SER A 338 -19.34 6.71 -0.95
C SER A 338 -20.49 7.65 -1.33
N SER A 339 -21.43 7.92 -0.41
CA SER A 339 -22.57 8.79 -0.66
C SER A 339 -22.19 10.27 -0.87
N ARG A 340 -21.16 10.78 -0.17
CA ARG A 340 -20.63 12.14 -0.37
C ARG A 340 -19.98 12.29 -1.74
N ASN A 341 -19.25 11.29 -2.20
CA ASN A 341 -18.55 11.28 -3.49
C ASN A 341 -19.48 10.94 -4.68
N SER A 342 -20.67 10.40 -4.42
CA SER A 342 -21.70 10.13 -5.44
C SER A 342 -22.53 11.38 -5.78
N ARG A 343 -22.41 12.49 -5.03
CA ARG A 343 -22.92 13.79 -5.50
C ARG A 343 -22.04 14.21 -6.68
N PRO A 344 -22.63 14.52 -7.84
CA PRO A 344 -21.84 14.97 -8.97
C PRO A 344 -21.08 16.23 -8.56
N GLU A 345 -19.78 16.11 -8.35
CA GLU A 345 -18.88 17.25 -8.56
C GLU A 345 -18.94 17.50 -10.06
N ILE A 346 -19.63 18.57 -10.41
CA ILE A 346 -19.82 19.04 -11.80
C ILE A 346 -18.47 19.23 -12.53
N LEU A 347 -17.35 19.15 -11.80
CA LEU A 347 -15.97 19.27 -12.32
C LEU A 347 -15.31 17.95 -12.73
N ASN A 348 -15.87 16.77 -12.39
CA ASN A 348 -15.28 15.48 -12.79
C ASN A 348 -15.82 14.91 -14.11
N VAL A 349 -16.61 15.68 -14.85
CA VAL A 349 -17.14 15.28 -16.16
C VAL A 349 -16.17 15.61 -17.28
N LEU A 350 -15.19 16.48 -17.03
CA LEU A 350 -14.23 16.92 -18.03
C LEU A 350 -12.96 16.07 -17.97
N ASN A 351 -12.53 15.52 -19.10
CA ASN A 351 -11.20 14.94 -19.20
C ASN A 351 -10.12 16.04 -19.03
N SER A 352 -8.86 15.66 -18.83
CA SER A 352 -7.78 16.63 -18.57
C SER A 352 -7.68 17.72 -19.63
N ARG A 353 -8.02 17.42 -20.88
CA ARG A 353 -7.98 18.35 -22.02
C ARG A 353 -9.18 19.30 -22.00
N GLU A 354 -10.34 18.81 -21.65
CA GLU A 354 -11.56 19.60 -21.48
C GLU A 354 -11.47 20.54 -20.30
N ALA A 355 -10.84 20.10 -19.20
CA ALA A 355 -10.56 20.95 -18.04
C ALA A 355 -9.58 22.08 -18.37
N GLU A 356 -8.55 21.81 -19.20
CA GLU A 356 -7.59 22.80 -19.67
C GLU A 356 -8.27 23.84 -20.59
N ILE A 357 -9.14 23.39 -21.48
CA ILE A 357 -9.98 24.28 -22.33
C ILE A 357 -10.92 25.11 -21.45
N ALA A 358 -11.60 24.53 -20.49
CA ALA A 358 -12.50 25.24 -19.58
C ALA A 358 -11.78 26.32 -18.76
N ALA A 359 -10.57 26.05 -18.27
CA ALA A 359 -9.73 27.04 -17.60
C ALA A 359 -9.40 28.23 -18.49
N LEU A 360 -9.04 27.99 -19.75
CA LEU A 360 -8.74 29.06 -20.71
C LEU A 360 -9.98 29.87 -21.15
N ILE A 361 -11.18 29.25 -21.07
CA ILE A 361 -12.46 29.97 -21.28
C ILE A 361 -12.73 30.92 -20.11
N THR A 362 -12.44 30.51 -18.87
CA THR A 362 -12.59 31.39 -17.69
C THR A 362 -11.64 32.58 -17.75
N ASP A 363 -10.48 32.45 -18.41
CA ASP A 363 -9.53 33.52 -18.69
C ASP A 363 -9.98 34.41 -19.91
N ARG A 364 -11.21 34.18 -20.40
CA ARG A 364 -11.84 34.93 -21.54
C ARG A 364 -11.10 34.83 -22.88
N LEU A 365 -10.33 33.77 -23.13
CA LEU A 365 -9.73 33.51 -24.40
C LEU A 365 -10.81 33.05 -25.42
N SER A 366 -10.68 33.51 -26.67
CA SER A 366 -11.51 33.03 -27.77
C SER A 366 -11.13 31.60 -28.18
N ASN A 367 -12.04 30.87 -28.83
CA ASN A 367 -11.78 29.53 -29.32
C ASN A 367 -10.54 29.44 -30.24
N ARG A 368 -10.24 30.48 -30.96
CA ARG A 368 -9.05 30.58 -31.81
C ARG A 368 -7.77 30.71 -30.98
N GLU A 369 -7.75 31.57 -29.95
CA GLU A 369 -6.59 31.73 -29.06
C GLU A 369 -6.33 30.45 -28.23
N ILE A 370 -7.41 29.77 -27.82
CA ILE A 370 -7.32 28.48 -27.16
C ILE A 370 -6.72 27.43 -28.10
N ALA A 371 -7.19 27.39 -29.35
CA ALA A 371 -6.69 26.45 -30.36
C ALA A 371 -5.19 26.67 -30.64
N GLU A 372 -4.76 27.93 -30.83
CA GLU A 372 -3.36 28.29 -31.00
C GLU A 372 -2.50 27.90 -29.79
N ARG A 373 -2.97 28.17 -28.57
CA ARG A 373 -2.24 27.89 -27.30
C ARG A 373 -2.09 26.41 -27.00
N LEU A 374 -3.10 25.60 -27.37
CA LEU A 374 -3.13 24.18 -27.13
C LEU A 374 -2.70 23.31 -28.31
N PHE A 375 -2.29 23.94 -29.40
CA PHE A 375 -1.94 23.28 -30.67
C PHE A 375 -3.07 22.38 -31.21
N LEU A 376 -4.31 22.88 -31.19
CA LEU A 376 -5.52 22.19 -31.64
C LEU A 376 -6.13 22.90 -32.84
N SER A 377 -7.07 22.22 -33.51
CA SER A 377 -7.95 22.91 -34.47
C SER A 377 -9.05 23.67 -33.71
N GLU A 378 -9.48 24.82 -34.26
CA GLU A 378 -10.60 25.60 -33.74
C GLU A 378 -11.89 24.76 -33.67
N GLY A 379 -12.07 23.80 -34.58
CA GLY A 379 -13.18 22.84 -34.59
C GLY A 379 -13.16 21.91 -33.39
N THR A 380 -11.96 21.40 -32.99
CA THR A 380 -11.78 20.55 -31.79
C THR A 380 -12.12 21.33 -30.53
N VAL A 381 -11.68 22.59 -30.43
CA VAL A 381 -12.00 23.46 -29.30
C VAL A 381 -13.51 23.72 -29.23
N LYS A 382 -14.17 24.05 -30.33
CA LYS A 382 -15.62 24.26 -30.41
C LYS A 382 -16.41 23.01 -29.95
N GLN A 383 -15.96 21.83 -30.34
CA GLN A 383 -16.60 20.57 -29.95
C GLN A 383 -16.50 20.35 -28.42
N SER A 384 -15.32 20.57 -27.85
CA SER A 384 -15.11 20.47 -26.39
C SER A 384 -15.91 21.54 -25.64
N VAL A 385 -15.97 22.78 -26.14
CA VAL A 385 -16.77 23.88 -25.55
C VAL A 385 -18.26 23.53 -25.58
N SER A 386 -18.77 22.97 -26.69
CA SER A 386 -20.18 22.56 -26.77
C SER A 386 -20.51 21.45 -25.80
N TYR A 387 -19.60 20.52 -25.57
CA TYR A 387 -19.76 19.43 -24.56
C TYR A 387 -19.77 20.00 -23.14
N THR A 388 -18.91 20.96 -22.81
CA THR A 388 -18.88 21.63 -21.51
C THR A 388 -20.15 22.45 -21.24
N HIS A 389 -20.75 23.10 -22.23
CA HIS A 389 -22.03 23.81 -22.09
C HIS A 389 -23.23 22.89 -21.89
N LEU A 390 -23.19 21.65 -22.37
CA LEU A 390 -24.25 20.65 -22.14
C LEU A 390 -24.17 19.98 -20.76
N THR A 391 -23.01 20.06 -20.11
CA THR A 391 -22.76 19.39 -18.82
C THR A 391 -22.75 20.34 -17.62
N LEU A 392 -22.71 21.65 -17.84
CA LEU A 392 -22.80 22.66 -16.78
C LEU A 392 -24.23 23.21 -16.69
N PRO A 393 -24.88 23.23 -15.49
CA PRO A 393 -26.18 23.88 -15.36
C PRO A 393 -26.01 25.38 -15.63
N THR A 394 -26.82 25.89 -16.56
CA THR A 394 -26.98 27.34 -16.75
C THR A 394 -27.60 27.94 -15.50
N THR A 395 -26.83 28.71 -14.74
CA THR A 395 -27.35 29.62 -13.71
C THR A 395 -28.02 30.81 -14.34
#